data_e7ad6b6eb25a7ff756cf4c7c2485c2e3
#
_entry.id   e7ad6b6eb25a7ff756cf4c7c2485c2e3
#
_cell.length_a   1.000
_cell.length_b   1.000
_cell.length_c   1.000
_cell.angle_alpha   90.00
_cell.angle_beta   90.00
_cell.angle_gamma   90.00
#
_symmetry.space_group_name_H-M   'P 1'
#
loop_
_entity.id
_entity.type
_entity.pdbx_description
1 polymer ?
#
loop_
_entity_poly.entity_id
_entity_poly.type
_entity_poly.pdbx_seq_one_letter_code
_entity_poly.pdbx_strand_id
1 'polypeptide(L)'
;MANRVTLAPEKSAKAAKRDSASNGAGHAERERIFYLFRRWGFYEATLDPLGYFTPLKCADLDGLTGEYAEEARRIYCGTIGVEFLHIPELARRNWIAERMEGAEYEVNQAKVLERLVRAELFEQVL
;
A
#
# COMPACT_ATOMS: atom_id res chain seq x y z
N MET A 1 -47.96 23.64 -39.95
CA MET A 1 -46.96 23.96 -38.92
C MET A 1 -46.32 22.65 -38.53
N ALA A 2 -45.06 22.42 -38.98
CA ALA A 2 -44.38 21.15 -38.81
C ALA A 2 -43.49 21.21 -37.53
N ASN A 3 -43.71 20.31 -36.59
CA ASN A 3 -42.97 20.19 -35.34
C ASN A 3 -41.76 19.31 -35.58
N ARG A 4 -40.57 19.90 -35.55
CA ARG A 4 -39.29 19.22 -35.78
C ARG A 4 -38.80 18.70 -34.44
N VAL A 5 -38.87 17.38 -34.23
CA VAL A 5 -38.23 16.70 -33.09
C VAL A 5 -36.77 16.58 -33.39
N THR A 6 -35.93 17.26 -32.61
CA THR A 6 -34.47 17.17 -32.66
C THR A 6 -34.01 16.03 -31.79
N LEU A 7 -33.50 14.95 -32.40
CA LEU A 7 -32.79 13.87 -31.67
C LEU A 7 -31.44 14.42 -31.19
N ALA A 8 -31.19 14.33 -29.89
CA ALA A 8 -29.90 14.60 -29.28
C ALA A 8 -28.94 13.41 -29.51
N PRO A 9 -27.62 13.65 -29.65
CA PRO A 9 -26.70 12.62 -30.11
C PRO A 9 -26.29 11.62 -29.04
N GLU A 10 -26.33 10.34 -29.39
CA GLU A 10 -25.87 9.15 -28.63
C GLU A 10 -24.39 9.11 -28.22
N LYS A 11 -23.64 10.18 -28.41
CA LYS A 11 -22.19 10.18 -28.15
C LYS A 11 -21.79 10.23 -26.67
N SER A 12 -22.69 10.67 -25.78
CA SER A 12 -22.37 10.84 -24.34
C SER A 12 -22.31 9.53 -23.55
N ALA A 13 -23.14 8.57 -23.88
CA ALA A 13 -23.21 7.29 -23.14
C ALA A 13 -22.00 6.35 -23.37
N LYS A 14 -21.35 6.49 -24.54
CA LYS A 14 -20.19 5.63 -24.91
C LYS A 14 -18.88 6.10 -24.29
N ALA A 15 -18.74 7.39 -23.99
CA ALA A 15 -17.59 7.96 -23.29
C ALA A 15 -17.62 7.59 -21.79
N ALA A 16 -18.75 7.79 -21.11
CA ALA A 16 -18.91 7.47 -19.69
C ALA A 16 -18.69 5.97 -19.38
N LYS A 17 -19.03 5.08 -20.32
CA LYS A 17 -18.83 3.63 -20.17
C LYS A 17 -17.38 3.19 -20.39
N ARG A 18 -16.59 3.97 -21.14
CA ARG A 18 -15.15 3.73 -21.32
C ARG A 18 -14.35 4.17 -20.10
N ASP A 19 -14.69 5.31 -19.51
CA ASP A 19 -13.99 5.84 -18.32
C ASP A 19 -14.24 4.96 -17.07
N SER A 20 -15.44 4.41 -16.91
CA SER A 20 -15.73 3.48 -15.82
C SER A 20 -15.03 2.12 -15.98
N ALA A 21 -14.84 1.66 -17.22
CA ALA A 21 -14.13 0.40 -17.49
C ALA A 21 -12.60 0.56 -17.31
N SER A 22 -12.03 1.71 -17.67
CA SER A 22 -10.60 2.00 -17.46
C SER A 22 -10.26 2.18 -15.99
N ASN A 23 -11.12 2.84 -15.21
CA ASN A 23 -10.97 2.95 -13.76
C ASN A 23 -11.09 1.60 -13.05
N GLY A 24 -11.98 0.73 -13.49
CA GLY A 24 -12.11 -0.63 -12.96
C GLY A 24 -10.88 -1.51 -13.24
N ALA A 25 -10.31 -1.41 -14.43
CA ALA A 25 -9.10 -2.15 -14.80
C ALA A 25 -7.88 -1.66 -14.01
N GLY A 26 -7.73 -0.35 -13.83
CA GLY A 26 -6.64 0.23 -13.02
C GLY A 26 -6.74 -0.16 -11.56
N HIS A 27 -7.94 -0.18 -11.00
CA HIS A 27 -8.16 -0.64 -9.62
C HIS A 27 -7.82 -2.13 -9.44
N ALA A 28 -8.23 -3.00 -10.35
CA ALA A 28 -7.92 -4.41 -10.30
C ALA A 28 -6.41 -4.69 -10.43
N GLU A 29 -5.72 -3.94 -11.29
CA GLU A 29 -4.28 -4.02 -11.47
C GLU A 29 -3.54 -3.58 -10.20
N ARG A 30 -3.94 -2.44 -9.60
CA ARG A 30 -3.40 -1.95 -8.33
C ARG A 30 -3.55 -2.98 -7.23
N GLU A 31 -4.75 -3.54 -7.04
CA GLU A 31 -5.00 -4.56 -6.02
C GLU A 31 -4.17 -5.82 -6.22
N ARG A 32 -3.97 -6.26 -7.47
CA ARG A 32 -3.11 -7.41 -7.79
C ARG A 32 -1.66 -7.15 -7.38
N ILE A 33 -1.13 -5.98 -7.70
CA ILE A 33 0.24 -5.58 -7.37
C ILE A 33 0.39 -5.46 -5.86
N PHE A 34 -0.51 -4.74 -5.18
CA PHE A 34 -0.49 -4.56 -3.74
C PHE A 34 -0.59 -5.89 -2.98
N TYR A 35 -1.40 -6.83 -3.47
CA TYR A 35 -1.48 -8.17 -2.87
C TYR A 35 -0.13 -8.90 -2.88
N LEU A 36 0.64 -8.80 -3.97
CA LEU A 36 1.97 -9.40 -4.03
C LEU A 36 2.94 -8.76 -3.04
N PHE A 37 2.93 -7.43 -2.92
CA PHE A 37 3.76 -6.74 -1.94
C PHE A 37 3.31 -6.96 -0.49
N ARG A 38 2.02 -7.05 -0.20
CA ARG A 38 1.50 -7.47 1.13
C ARG A 38 1.97 -8.86 1.51
N ARG A 39 2.18 -9.73 0.53
CA ARG A 39 2.60 -11.11 0.74
C ARG A 39 4.12 -11.26 0.86
N TRP A 40 4.88 -10.56 0.07
CA TRP A 40 6.29 -10.81 -0.11
C TRP A 40 7.20 -9.60 0.13
N GLY A 41 6.63 -8.40 0.32
CA GLY A 41 7.41 -7.17 0.46
C GLY A 41 8.41 -7.19 1.60
N PHE A 42 8.12 -7.89 2.69
CA PHE A 42 9.02 -8.02 3.84
C PHE A 42 10.35 -8.72 3.49
N TYR A 43 10.40 -9.56 2.44
CA TYR A 43 11.63 -10.17 1.95
C TYR A 43 12.61 -9.14 1.39
N GLU A 44 12.10 -8.13 0.70
CA GLU A 44 12.90 -7.06 0.09
C GLU A 44 13.04 -5.84 1.01
N ALA A 45 12.49 -5.89 2.22
CA ALA A 45 12.57 -4.80 3.17
C ALA A 45 13.99 -4.63 3.73
N THR A 46 14.40 -3.38 3.91
CA THR A 46 15.70 -3.00 4.46
C THR A 46 15.61 -2.98 5.99
N LEU A 47 15.62 -4.17 6.61
CA LEU A 47 15.39 -4.35 8.05
C LEU A 47 16.63 -4.14 8.91
N ASP A 48 17.80 -4.11 8.29
CA ASP A 48 19.07 -3.93 8.99
C ASP A 48 19.55 -2.48 8.91
N PRO A 49 19.42 -1.69 10.00
CA PRO A 49 19.88 -0.31 10.02
C PRO A 49 21.40 -0.16 9.97
N LEU A 50 22.15 -1.24 10.25
CA LEU A 50 23.61 -1.26 10.22
C LEU A 50 24.19 -1.67 8.87
N GLY A 51 23.33 -2.19 7.97
CA GLY A 51 23.73 -2.55 6.61
C GLY A 51 24.60 -3.80 6.49
N TYR A 52 24.61 -4.68 7.48
CA TYR A 52 25.35 -5.95 7.42
C TYR A 52 24.67 -6.98 6.52
N PHE A 53 23.35 -6.92 6.41
CA PHE A 53 22.56 -7.87 5.64
C PHE A 53 21.96 -7.19 4.40
N THR A 54 22.11 -7.82 3.26
CA THR A 54 21.43 -7.41 2.04
C THR A 54 20.03 -7.97 2.04
N PRO A 55 18.99 -7.17 1.72
CA PRO A 55 17.63 -7.67 1.56
C PRO A 55 17.57 -8.84 0.58
N LEU A 56 16.73 -9.81 0.88
CA LEU A 56 16.49 -10.93 -0.03
C LEU A 56 15.72 -10.44 -1.25
N LYS A 57 15.82 -11.20 -2.35
CA LYS A 57 15.00 -10.95 -3.54
C LYS A 57 13.90 -11.98 -3.65
N CYS A 58 12.71 -11.53 -4.06
CA CYS A 58 11.55 -12.39 -4.26
C CYS A 58 11.19 -12.42 -5.74
N ALA A 59 11.21 -13.62 -6.32
CA ALA A 59 10.88 -13.81 -7.75
C ALA A 59 9.47 -13.33 -8.12
N ASP A 60 8.52 -13.38 -7.18
CA ASP A 60 7.15 -12.90 -7.40
C ASP A 60 7.05 -11.37 -7.51
N LEU A 61 8.07 -10.64 -7.03
CA LEU A 61 8.18 -9.19 -7.13
C LEU A 61 9.09 -8.74 -8.28
N ASP A 62 9.88 -9.65 -8.84
CA ASP A 62 10.77 -9.36 -9.95
C ASP A 62 9.97 -8.93 -11.19
N GLY A 63 10.42 -7.84 -11.82
CA GLY A 63 9.77 -7.31 -13.02
C GLY A 63 8.47 -6.54 -12.79
N LEU A 64 8.00 -6.40 -11.55
CA LEU A 64 6.90 -5.49 -11.25
C LEU A 64 7.39 -4.04 -11.33
N THR A 65 6.87 -3.29 -12.29
CA THR A 65 7.23 -1.90 -12.58
C THR A 65 5.98 -1.03 -12.71
N GLY A 66 6.16 0.28 -12.72
CA GLY A 66 5.10 1.26 -12.84
C GLY A 66 4.66 1.83 -11.49
N GLU A 67 3.81 2.83 -11.54
CA GLU A 67 3.40 3.66 -10.40
C GLU A 67 2.92 2.85 -9.20
N TYR A 68 2.06 1.87 -9.43
CA TYR A 68 1.52 1.01 -8.35
C TYR A 68 2.59 0.12 -7.71
N ALA A 69 3.55 -0.36 -8.49
CA ALA A 69 4.64 -1.18 -7.95
C ALA A 69 5.63 -0.32 -7.13
N GLU A 70 5.89 0.89 -7.57
CA GLU A 70 6.75 1.83 -6.85
C GLU A 70 6.09 2.30 -5.54
N GLU A 71 4.79 2.60 -5.56
CA GLU A 71 4.00 2.92 -4.37
C GLU A 71 4.04 1.77 -3.36
N ALA A 72 3.72 0.56 -3.80
CA ALA A 72 3.70 -0.62 -2.94
C ALA A 72 5.09 -0.97 -2.39
N ARG A 73 6.15 -0.85 -3.20
CA ARG A 73 7.52 -1.08 -2.76
C ARG A 73 7.93 -0.09 -1.68
N ARG A 74 7.59 1.19 -1.81
CA ARG A 74 7.86 2.20 -0.79
C ARG A 74 7.20 1.86 0.55
N ILE A 75 5.99 1.30 0.52
CA ILE A 75 5.23 0.96 1.72
C ILE A 75 5.74 -0.32 2.39
N TYR A 76 5.97 -1.37 1.59
CA TYR A 76 6.21 -2.73 2.10
C TYR A 76 7.67 -3.18 2.10
N CYS A 77 8.56 -2.49 1.35
CA CYS A 77 9.98 -2.80 1.29
C CYS A 77 10.87 -1.74 1.96
N GLY A 78 10.28 -0.92 2.84
CA GLY A 78 10.99 0.10 3.62
C GLY A 78 11.80 -0.48 4.79
N THR A 79 11.98 0.33 5.83
CA THR A 79 12.71 -0.06 7.06
C THR A 79 11.86 -0.88 8.03
N ILE A 80 10.59 -1.10 7.73
CA ILE A 80 9.66 -1.93 8.51
C ILE A 80 9.12 -3.02 7.58
N GLY A 81 9.37 -4.27 7.92
CA GLY A 81 8.77 -5.43 7.27
C GLY A 81 7.49 -5.84 7.99
N VAL A 82 6.42 -6.04 7.24
CA VAL A 82 5.12 -6.45 7.79
C VAL A 82 4.70 -7.77 7.18
N GLU A 83 4.53 -8.78 8.03
CA GLU A 83 4.05 -10.10 7.65
C GLU A 83 2.73 -10.38 8.36
N PHE A 84 1.61 -10.37 7.64
CA PHE A 84 0.27 -10.46 8.24
C PHE A 84 -0.71 -11.35 7.48
N LEU A 85 -0.36 -11.83 6.29
CA LEU A 85 -1.28 -12.66 5.50
C LEU A 85 -1.54 -14.04 6.10
N HIS A 86 -0.72 -14.48 7.07
CA HIS A 86 -0.95 -15.70 7.84
C HIS A 86 -2.10 -15.57 8.85
N ILE A 87 -2.55 -14.36 9.16
CA ILE A 87 -3.67 -14.11 10.08
C ILE A 87 -4.97 -14.60 9.43
N PRO A 88 -5.75 -15.52 10.05
CA PRO A 88 -6.95 -16.07 9.42
C PRO A 88 -8.09 -15.05 9.27
N GLU A 89 -8.22 -14.10 10.21
CA GLU A 89 -9.31 -13.13 10.20
C GLU A 89 -9.11 -12.04 9.13
N LEU A 90 -9.97 -12.04 8.13
CA LEU A 90 -9.92 -11.07 7.02
C LEU A 90 -10.03 -9.61 7.51
N ALA A 91 -10.90 -9.35 8.48
CA ALA A 91 -11.09 -8.00 9.02
C ALA A 91 -9.79 -7.44 9.64
N ARG A 92 -9.02 -8.30 10.33
CA ARG A 92 -7.74 -7.93 10.93
C ARG A 92 -6.67 -7.66 9.87
N ARG A 93 -6.60 -8.50 8.82
CA ARG A 93 -5.70 -8.26 7.68
C ARG A 93 -6.00 -6.96 6.95
N ASN A 94 -7.27 -6.70 6.68
CA ASN A 94 -7.69 -5.46 6.02
C ASN A 94 -7.33 -4.23 6.88
N TRP A 95 -7.55 -4.30 8.19
CA TRP A 95 -7.19 -3.22 9.10
C TRP A 95 -5.68 -2.91 9.07
N ILE A 96 -4.82 -3.96 9.04
CA ILE A 96 -3.37 -3.77 8.94
C ILE A 96 -3.01 -3.13 7.59
N ALA A 97 -3.56 -3.65 6.48
CA ALA A 97 -3.31 -3.10 5.15
C ALA A 97 -3.73 -1.63 5.05
N GLU A 98 -4.92 -1.28 5.52
CA GLU A 98 -5.41 0.10 5.56
C GLU A 98 -4.49 1.03 6.37
N ARG A 99 -3.94 0.53 7.48
CA ARG A 99 -2.99 1.30 8.29
C ARG A 99 -1.64 1.49 7.61
N MET A 100 -1.14 0.49 6.89
CA MET A 100 0.11 0.60 6.14
C MET A 100 -0.03 1.49 4.90
N GLU A 101 -1.18 1.44 4.23
CA GLU A 101 -1.41 2.11 2.93
C GLU A 101 -2.05 3.50 3.08
N GLY A 102 -2.61 3.81 4.24
CA GLY A 102 -3.57 4.91 4.37
C GLY A 102 -3.07 6.20 5.00
N ALA A 103 -1.87 6.30 5.59
CA ALA A 103 -1.49 7.55 6.24
C ALA A 103 0.01 7.76 6.42
N GLU A 104 0.47 8.94 6.10
CA GLU A 104 1.68 9.51 6.67
C GLU A 104 1.40 9.85 8.15
N TYR A 105 1.98 9.06 9.05
CA TYR A 105 1.93 9.37 10.47
C TYR A 105 3.04 10.35 10.81
N GLU A 106 2.67 11.55 11.22
CA GLU A 106 3.62 12.45 11.86
C GLU A 106 4.08 11.86 13.20
N VAL A 107 5.33 11.42 13.23
CA VAL A 107 5.95 10.90 14.45
C VAL A 107 6.41 12.07 15.30
N ASN A 108 5.81 12.26 16.46
CA ASN A 108 6.30 13.23 17.42
C ASN A 108 7.58 12.70 18.09
N GLN A 109 8.73 13.10 17.56
CA GLN A 109 10.05 12.64 18.01
C GLN A 109 10.29 12.90 19.51
N ALA A 110 9.80 14.02 20.06
CA ALA A 110 9.94 14.34 21.48
C ALA A 110 9.19 13.34 22.36
N LYS A 111 7.97 12.93 21.96
CA LYS A 111 7.22 11.90 22.70
C LYS A 111 7.86 10.52 22.59
N VAL A 112 8.48 10.19 21.45
CA VAL A 112 9.22 8.94 21.31
C VAL A 112 10.43 8.94 22.23
N LEU A 113 11.22 10.01 22.22
CA LEU A 113 12.38 10.16 23.10
C LEU A 113 11.98 10.07 24.59
N GLU A 114 10.92 10.75 24.99
CA GLU A 114 10.39 10.68 26.37
C GLU A 114 10.06 9.23 26.77
N ARG A 115 9.42 8.47 25.89
CA ARG A 115 9.10 7.05 26.16
C ARG A 115 10.35 6.18 26.26
N LEU A 116 11.34 6.40 25.39
CA LEU A 116 12.60 5.68 25.44
C LEU A 116 13.37 5.96 26.75
N VAL A 117 13.46 7.23 27.15
CA VAL A 117 14.09 7.61 28.42
C VAL A 117 13.37 6.99 29.62
N ARG A 118 12.03 6.98 29.61
CA ARG A 118 11.25 6.32 30.68
C ARG A 118 11.49 4.81 30.73
N ALA A 119 11.59 4.15 29.57
CA ALA A 119 11.87 2.72 29.51
C ALA A 119 13.27 2.41 30.07
N GLU A 120 14.29 3.18 29.65
CA GLU A 120 15.66 3.05 30.14
C GLU A 120 15.75 3.25 31.67
N LEU A 121 15.13 4.31 32.19
CA LEU A 121 15.10 4.57 33.64
C LEU A 121 14.40 3.44 34.42
N PHE A 122 13.34 2.87 33.84
CA PHE A 122 12.63 1.75 34.46
C PHE A 122 13.52 0.49 34.54
N GLU A 123 14.26 0.19 33.48
CA GLU A 123 15.20 -0.95 33.45
C GLU A 123 16.36 -0.78 34.45
N GLN A 124 16.80 0.46 34.71
CA GLN A 124 17.87 0.71 35.68
C GLN A 124 17.42 0.58 37.15
N VAL A 125 16.12 0.59 37.42
CA VAL A 125 15.55 0.51 38.77
C VAL A 125 15.19 -0.93 39.16
N LEU A 126 15.06 -1.82 38.20
CA LEU A 126 14.80 -3.24 38.41
C LEU A 126 16.07 -4.02 38.69
#